data_c73cc4e76aae6972ca6507d911ae126e
#
_entry.id   c73cc4e76aae6972ca6507d911ae126e
#
_cell.length_a   1.000
_cell.length_b   1.000
_cell.length_c   1.000
_cell.angle_alpha   90.00
_cell.angle_beta   90.00
_cell.angle_gamma   90.00
#
_symmetry.space_group_name_H-M   'P 1'
#
loop_
_entity.id
_entity.type
_entity.pdbx_description
1 polymer ?
#
loop_
_entity_poly.entity_id
_entity_poly.type
_entity_poly.pdbx_seq_one_letter_code
_entity_poly.pdbx_strand_id
1 'polypeptide(L)'
;MDWLKIIIGGLVSTTSVIAATAFILRESFTRLLDKRLEMFKHELHLEATTRELTLKSQIEFKERQLSEFYGPIYARLKRGRTIVRLWKDGKLYPIDKQFWELARKTNQEIEDIILTKSHLIDGSEIPKSYIQFLTHVPLWHSFLDATGTVPPIDEFPEMYYAEDFENSVYETTERLKKELQSLYERFGLLTHNQSQS
;
A
#
# COMPACT_ATOMS: atom_id res chain seq x y z
N MET A 1 30.74 -70.45 49.08
CA MET A 1 29.50 -69.59 49.06
C MET A 1 29.73 -68.19 48.51
N ASP A 2 30.85 -67.88 47.82
CA ASP A 2 31.20 -66.53 47.36
C ASP A 2 30.80 -66.18 45.88
N TRP A 3 30.56 -67.20 45.08
CA TRP A 3 30.17 -67.02 43.69
C TRP A 3 28.82 -66.30 43.47
N LEU A 4 27.88 -66.54 44.36
CA LEU A 4 26.55 -65.89 44.34
C LEU A 4 26.66 -64.36 44.59
N LYS A 5 27.57 -63.97 45.48
CA LYS A 5 27.81 -62.56 45.79
C LYS A 5 28.45 -61.84 44.61
N ILE A 6 29.33 -62.43 43.84
CA ILE A 6 30.00 -61.91 42.67
C ILE A 6 28.97 -61.77 41.53
N ILE A 7 28.10 -62.75 41.30
CA ILE A 7 27.06 -62.68 40.26
C ILE A 7 26.02 -61.64 40.62
N ILE A 8 25.56 -61.56 41.88
CA ILE A 8 24.60 -60.48 42.27
C ILE A 8 25.23 -59.10 42.21
N GLY A 9 26.49 -58.95 42.65
CA GLY A 9 27.22 -57.70 42.56
C GLY A 9 27.41 -57.21 41.09
N GLY A 10 27.73 -58.14 40.18
CA GLY A 10 27.85 -57.85 38.73
C GLY A 10 26.52 -57.49 38.10
N LEU A 11 25.43 -58.17 38.43
CA LEU A 11 24.09 -57.86 37.93
C LEU A 11 23.57 -56.48 38.42
N VAL A 12 23.79 -56.16 39.69
CA VAL A 12 23.41 -54.86 40.25
C VAL A 12 24.24 -53.73 39.61
N SER A 13 25.52 -53.94 39.36
CA SER A 13 26.40 -52.98 38.72
C SER A 13 25.97 -52.70 37.27
N THR A 14 25.67 -53.73 36.47
CA THR A 14 25.28 -53.56 35.07
C THR A 14 23.90 -52.89 34.90
N THR A 15 22.94 -53.25 35.76
CA THR A 15 21.62 -52.58 35.74
C THR A 15 21.70 -51.11 36.14
N SER A 16 22.54 -50.75 37.08
CA SER A 16 22.78 -49.38 37.53
C SER A 16 23.42 -48.53 36.39
N VAL A 17 24.39 -49.09 35.67
CA VAL A 17 25.03 -48.40 34.52
C VAL A 17 24.04 -48.18 33.37
N ILE A 18 23.24 -49.18 33.06
CA ILE A 18 22.20 -49.06 31.99
C ILE A 18 21.17 -47.99 32.38
N ALA A 19 20.71 -47.99 33.64
CA ALA A 19 19.75 -47.00 34.13
C ALA A 19 20.32 -45.56 34.09
N ALA A 20 21.57 -45.37 34.51
CA ALA A 20 22.25 -44.08 34.47
C ALA A 20 22.45 -43.59 33.01
N THR A 21 22.85 -44.46 32.10
CA THR A 21 23.02 -44.13 30.68
C THR A 21 21.69 -43.76 30.04
N ALA A 22 20.63 -44.51 30.31
CA ALA A 22 19.28 -44.21 29.80
C ALA A 22 18.77 -42.87 30.34
N PHE A 23 19.03 -42.56 31.60
CA PHE A 23 18.67 -41.24 32.18
C PHE A 23 19.41 -40.08 31.53
N ILE A 24 20.72 -40.20 31.33
CA ILE A 24 21.55 -39.16 30.68
C ILE A 24 21.10 -38.95 29.24
N LEU A 25 20.83 -40.04 28.51
CA LEU A 25 20.36 -39.97 27.13
C LEU A 25 18.98 -39.29 27.05
N ARG A 26 18.06 -39.65 27.94
CA ARG A 26 16.73 -39.03 28.02
C ARG A 26 16.83 -37.55 28.32
N GLU A 27 17.62 -37.15 29.31
CA GLU A 27 17.80 -35.76 29.70
C GLU A 27 18.44 -34.92 28.56
N SER A 28 19.48 -35.47 27.92
CA SER A 28 20.14 -34.83 26.78
C SER A 28 19.20 -34.68 25.57
N PHE A 29 18.38 -35.69 25.31
CA PHE A 29 17.39 -35.65 24.24
C PHE A 29 16.28 -34.66 24.53
N THR A 30 15.78 -34.59 25.74
CA THR A 30 14.77 -33.61 26.18
C THR A 30 15.31 -32.18 26.01
N ARG A 31 16.52 -31.89 26.49
CA ARG A 31 17.16 -30.57 26.32
C ARG A 31 17.36 -30.20 24.86
N LEU A 32 17.68 -31.13 23.99
CA LEU A 32 17.85 -30.94 22.57
C LEU A 32 16.51 -30.63 21.89
N LEU A 33 15.44 -31.31 22.27
CA LEU A 33 14.08 -31.05 21.80
C LEU A 33 13.58 -29.67 22.25
N ASP A 34 13.77 -29.34 23.54
CA ASP A 34 13.37 -28.06 24.10
C ASP A 34 14.06 -26.91 23.37
N LYS A 35 15.37 -27.02 23.17
CA LYS A 35 16.13 -26.01 22.41
C LYS A 35 15.64 -25.84 20.95
N ARG A 36 15.33 -26.96 20.28
CA ARG A 36 14.76 -26.92 18.93
C ARG A 36 13.37 -26.28 18.90
N LEU A 37 12.55 -26.62 19.89
CA LEU A 37 11.22 -26.06 20.03
C LEU A 37 11.26 -24.53 20.27
N GLU A 38 12.16 -24.07 21.12
CA GLU A 38 12.37 -22.63 21.37
C GLU A 38 12.86 -21.91 20.11
N MET A 39 13.82 -22.46 19.36
CA MET A 39 14.26 -21.89 18.10
C MET A 39 13.12 -21.81 17.09
N PHE A 40 12.32 -22.87 16.97
CA PHE A 40 11.18 -22.90 16.06
C PHE A 40 10.10 -21.87 16.46
N LYS A 41 9.79 -21.75 17.75
CA LYS A 41 8.87 -20.70 18.24
C LYS A 41 9.38 -19.29 17.95
N HIS A 42 10.68 -19.06 18.12
CA HIS A 42 11.30 -17.79 17.84
C HIS A 42 11.23 -17.45 16.34
N GLU A 43 11.51 -18.41 15.46
CA GLU A 43 11.42 -18.26 14.02
C GLU A 43 9.98 -17.94 13.56
N LEU A 44 8.98 -18.65 14.06
CA LEU A 44 7.58 -18.37 13.80
C LEU A 44 7.16 -16.97 14.27
N HIS A 45 7.65 -16.55 15.44
CA HIS A 45 7.36 -15.21 15.96
C HIS A 45 7.97 -14.11 15.09
N LEU A 46 9.22 -14.29 14.65
CA LEU A 46 9.88 -13.36 13.73
C LEU A 46 9.13 -13.27 12.39
N GLU A 47 8.72 -14.41 11.86
CA GLU A 47 7.96 -14.45 10.59
C GLU A 47 6.61 -13.73 10.73
N ALA A 48 5.87 -13.97 11.81
CA ALA A 48 4.60 -13.31 12.10
C ALA A 48 4.78 -11.79 12.24
N THR A 49 5.79 -11.34 12.98
CA THR A 49 6.10 -9.93 13.17
C THR A 49 6.49 -9.26 11.84
N THR A 50 7.31 -9.94 11.03
CA THR A 50 7.72 -9.42 9.71
C THR A 50 6.52 -9.27 8.78
N ARG A 51 5.60 -10.23 8.76
CA ARG A 51 4.35 -10.16 7.98
C ARG A 51 3.47 -9.00 8.44
N GLU A 52 3.32 -8.81 9.74
CA GLU A 52 2.54 -7.72 10.31
C GLU A 52 3.11 -6.35 9.91
N LEU A 53 4.42 -6.14 10.09
CA LEU A 53 5.10 -4.91 9.70
C LEU A 53 4.99 -4.63 8.20
N THR A 54 5.13 -5.65 7.37
CA THR A 54 5.00 -5.53 5.92
C THR A 54 3.58 -5.09 5.54
N LEU A 55 2.57 -5.72 6.14
CA LEU A 55 1.17 -5.39 5.87
C LEU A 55 0.83 -3.98 6.34
N LYS A 56 1.31 -3.58 7.52
CA LYS A 56 1.15 -2.23 8.04
C LYS A 56 1.78 -1.18 7.10
N SER A 57 3.00 -1.43 6.63
CA SER A 57 3.67 -0.54 5.67
C SER A 57 2.90 -0.42 4.35
N GLN A 58 2.31 -1.52 3.85
CA GLN A 58 1.47 -1.49 2.65
C GLN A 58 0.19 -0.66 2.87
N ILE A 59 -0.45 -0.80 4.02
CA ILE A 59 -1.63 0.00 4.39
C ILE A 59 -1.25 1.48 4.41
N GLU A 60 -0.23 1.87 5.17
CA GLU A 60 0.23 3.25 5.30
C GLU A 60 0.58 3.87 3.93
N PHE A 61 1.24 3.12 3.05
CA PHE A 61 1.56 3.62 1.73
C PHE A 61 0.31 3.87 0.88
N LYS A 62 -0.65 2.94 0.87
CA LYS A 62 -1.91 3.10 0.12
C LYS A 62 -2.81 4.20 0.70
N GLU A 63 -2.83 4.37 2.01
CA GLU A 63 -3.49 5.52 2.64
C GLU A 63 -2.91 6.84 2.16
N ARG A 64 -1.59 6.95 2.09
CA ARG A 64 -0.92 8.13 1.57
C ARG A 64 -1.20 8.35 0.08
N GLN A 65 -1.19 7.30 -0.74
CA GLN A 65 -1.61 7.40 -2.14
C GLN A 65 -3.01 8.00 -2.26
N LEU A 66 -3.98 7.52 -1.48
CA LEU A 66 -5.35 8.01 -1.51
C LEU A 66 -5.50 9.41 -0.92
N SER A 67 -4.92 9.67 0.25
CA SER A 67 -5.14 10.92 0.98
C SER A 67 -4.33 12.09 0.42
N GLU A 68 -3.13 11.84 -0.08
CA GLU A 68 -2.22 12.90 -0.49
C GLU A 68 -2.13 13.10 -2.02
N PHE A 69 -2.46 12.09 -2.81
CA PHE A 69 -2.30 12.14 -4.27
C PHE A 69 -3.64 11.95 -5.00
N TYR A 70 -4.17 10.74 -5.08
CA TYR A 70 -5.34 10.44 -5.92
C TYR A 70 -6.62 11.11 -5.46
N GLY A 71 -6.91 11.12 -4.16
CA GLY A 71 -8.11 11.73 -3.60
C GLY A 71 -8.20 13.24 -3.85
N PRO A 72 -7.14 14.02 -3.57
CA PRO A 72 -7.10 15.45 -3.88
C PRO A 72 -7.25 15.75 -5.38
N ILE A 73 -6.60 15.00 -6.27
CA ILE A 73 -6.74 15.16 -7.73
C ILE A 73 -8.17 14.84 -8.15
N TYR A 74 -8.70 13.69 -7.73
CA TYR A 74 -10.07 13.26 -8.03
C TYR A 74 -11.12 14.28 -7.60
N ALA A 75 -11.00 14.84 -6.39
CA ALA A 75 -11.93 15.85 -5.90
C ALA A 75 -11.93 17.12 -6.77
N ARG A 76 -10.76 17.54 -7.25
CA ARG A 76 -10.60 18.70 -8.12
C ARG A 76 -11.19 18.46 -9.51
N LEU A 77 -10.91 17.31 -10.10
CA LEU A 77 -11.49 16.91 -11.38
C LEU A 77 -13.00 16.82 -11.31
N LYS A 78 -13.55 16.19 -10.26
CA LYS A 78 -15.01 16.10 -10.06
C LYS A 78 -15.66 17.47 -9.89
N ARG A 79 -15.02 18.38 -9.14
CA ARG A 79 -15.48 19.77 -9.01
C ARG A 79 -15.49 20.46 -10.38
N GLY A 80 -14.42 20.34 -11.15
CA GLY A 80 -14.32 20.90 -12.50
C GLY A 80 -15.42 20.39 -13.43
N ARG A 81 -15.64 19.07 -13.51
CA ARG A 81 -16.76 18.47 -14.29
C ARG A 81 -18.12 19.02 -13.86
N THR A 82 -18.34 19.17 -12.57
CA THR A 82 -19.63 19.68 -12.07
C THR A 82 -19.86 21.11 -12.53
N ILE A 83 -18.83 21.96 -12.50
CA ILE A 83 -18.90 23.36 -12.94
C ILE A 83 -19.17 23.41 -14.45
N VAL A 84 -18.43 22.65 -15.26
CA VAL A 84 -18.64 22.59 -16.73
C VAL A 84 -20.05 22.11 -17.07
N ARG A 85 -20.57 21.11 -16.35
CA ARG A 85 -21.94 20.63 -16.55
C ARG A 85 -22.98 21.71 -16.25
N LEU A 86 -22.86 22.40 -15.11
CA LEU A 86 -23.77 23.47 -14.72
C LEU A 86 -23.76 24.61 -15.74
N TRP A 87 -22.60 24.89 -16.34
CA TRP A 87 -22.49 25.84 -17.42
C TRP A 87 -23.20 25.36 -18.69
N LYS A 88 -22.95 24.12 -19.14
CA LYS A 88 -23.64 23.54 -20.32
C LYS A 88 -25.17 23.49 -20.15
N ASP A 89 -25.64 23.30 -18.92
CA ASP A 89 -27.07 23.29 -18.57
C ASP A 89 -27.68 24.71 -18.50
N GLY A 90 -26.90 25.77 -18.80
CA GLY A 90 -27.36 27.17 -18.72
C GLY A 90 -27.67 27.65 -17.29
N LYS A 91 -27.22 26.91 -16.26
CA LYS A 91 -27.42 27.26 -14.85
C LYS A 91 -26.37 28.21 -14.29
N LEU A 92 -25.29 28.43 -15.00
CA LEU A 92 -24.25 29.42 -14.73
C LEU A 92 -24.27 30.46 -15.87
N TYR A 93 -24.35 31.73 -15.51
CA TYR A 93 -24.28 32.84 -16.46
C TYR A 93 -22.92 32.95 -17.16
N PRO A 94 -22.80 33.76 -18.28
CA PRO A 94 -21.69 33.66 -19.19
C PRO A 94 -20.36 33.71 -18.46
N ILE A 95 -19.46 32.94 -18.97
CA ILE A 95 -18.19 32.59 -18.39
C ILE A 95 -17.36 33.84 -18.25
N ASP A 96 -17.49 34.44 -17.08
CA ASP A 96 -16.66 35.54 -16.65
C ASP A 96 -15.21 35.06 -16.45
N LYS A 97 -14.29 36.00 -16.52
CA LYS A 97 -12.89 35.84 -16.15
C LYS A 97 -12.68 34.99 -14.92
N GLN A 98 -13.58 35.06 -13.93
CA GLN A 98 -13.58 34.26 -12.70
C GLN A 98 -13.66 32.74 -12.93
N PHE A 99 -14.40 32.26 -13.93
CA PHE A 99 -14.47 30.83 -14.26
C PHE A 99 -13.14 30.31 -14.77
N TRP A 100 -12.50 31.05 -15.66
CA TRP A 100 -11.21 30.66 -16.21
C TRP A 100 -10.09 30.74 -15.19
N GLU A 101 -10.14 31.71 -14.30
CA GLU A 101 -9.23 31.79 -13.16
C GLU A 101 -9.40 30.60 -12.21
N LEU A 102 -10.65 30.17 -11.97
CA LEU A 102 -10.92 28.97 -11.17
C LEU A 102 -10.41 27.70 -11.86
N ALA A 103 -10.62 27.56 -13.18
CA ALA A 103 -10.11 26.44 -13.96
C ALA A 103 -8.58 26.41 -13.95
N ARG A 104 -7.93 27.57 -14.17
CA ARG A 104 -6.48 27.76 -14.09
C ARG A 104 -5.95 27.31 -12.74
N LYS A 105 -6.51 27.85 -11.66
CA LYS A 105 -6.11 27.48 -10.29
C LYS A 105 -6.27 25.99 -10.03
N THR A 106 -7.38 25.39 -10.49
CA THR A 106 -7.63 23.96 -10.32
C THR A 106 -6.59 23.12 -11.06
N ASN A 107 -6.26 23.46 -12.29
CA ASN A 107 -5.24 22.77 -13.07
C ASN A 107 -3.86 22.91 -12.44
N GLN A 108 -3.50 24.10 -11.96
CA GLN A 108 -2.24 24.33 -11.28
C GLN A 108 -2.12 23.55 -9.97
N GLU A 109 -3.20 23.48 -9.17
CA GLU A 109 -3.22 22.66 -7.97
C GLU A 109 -3.05 21.16 -8.28
N ILE A 110 -3.56 20.67 -9.40
CA ILE A 110 -3.35 19.27 -9.83
C ILE A 110 -1.90 19.08 -10.30
N GLU A 111 -1.38 20.00 -11.11
CA GLU A 111 0.00 19.99 -11.57
C GLU A 111 0.98 19.94 -10.38
N ASP A 112 0.79 20.81 -9.38
CA ASP A 112 1.59 20.85 -8.16
C ASP A 112 1.58 19.53 -7.42
N ILE A 113 0.40 18.88 -7.31
CA ILE A 113 0.30 17.55 -6.67
C ILE A 113 1.09 16.52 -7.45
N ILE A 114 0.97 16.49 -8.79
CA ILE A 114 1.68 15.52 -9.64
C ILE A 114 3.19 15.73 -9.52
N LEU A 115 3.67 16.96 -9.60
CA LEU A 115 5.10 17.27 -9.57
C LEU A 115 5.73 17.02 -8.19
N THR A 116 5.03 17.38 -7.11
CA THR A 116 5.58 17.28 -5.75
C THR A 116 5.40 15.90 -5.13
N LYS A 117 4.43 15.11 -5.59
CA LYS A 117 4.07 13.81 -5.01
C LYS A 117 4.10 12.66 -6.01
N SER A 118 4.90 12.79 -7.06
CA SER A 118 5.06 11.76 -8.10
C SER A 118 5.49 10.39 -7.55
N HIS A 119 6.20 10.37 -6.41
CA HIS A 119 6.59 9.15 -5.71
C HIS A 119 5.41 8.33 -5.16
N LEU A 120 4.19 8.90 -5.14
CA LEU A 120 2.95 8.22 -4.76
C LEU A 120 2.17 7.69 -5.98
N ILE A 121 2.65 7.90 -7.20
CA ILE A 121 2.03 7.33 -8.40
C ILE A 121 2.13 5.81 -8.32
N ASP A 122 1.01 5.15 -8.61
CA ASP A 122 0.96 3.71 -8.63
C ASP A 122 1.64 3.16 -9.88
N GLY A 123 2.58 2.24 -9.69
CA GLY A 123 3.42 1.70 -10.76
C GLY A 123 4.86 2.22 -10.74
N SER A 124 5.67 1.72 -11.69
CA SER A 124 7.10 2.05 -11.81
C SER A 124 7.36 3.29 -12.67
N GLU A 125 6.38 3.73 -13.45
CA GLU A 125 6.52 4.83 -14.40
C GLU A 125 5.34 5.79 -14.29
N ILE A 126 5.58 7.05 -14.63
CA ILE A 126 4.51 8.06 -14.72
C ILE A 126 3.65 7.73 -15.95
N PRO A 127 2.33 7.51 -15.80
CA PRO A 127 1.46 7.20 -16.92
C PRO A 127 1.48 8.30 -17.98
N LYS A 128 1.39 7.91 -19.26
CA LYS A 128 1.40 8.86 -20.40
C LYS A 128 0.32 9.95 -20.26
N SER A 129 -0.85 9.61 -19.74
CA SER A 129 -1.95 10.55 -19.50
C SER A 129 -1.58 11.68 -18.52
N TYR A 130 -0.72 11.40 -17.53
CA TYR A 130 -0.22 12.43 -16.60
C TYR A 130 0.78 13.37 -17.28
N ILE A 131 1.66 12.83 -18.12
CA ILE A 131 2.59 13.64 -18.91
C ILE A 131 1.83 14.55 -19.88
N GLN A 132 0.78 14.02 -20.51
CA GLN A 132 -0.10 14.82 -21.38
C GLN A 132 -0.79 15.94 -20.61
N PHE A 133 -1.28 15.65 -19.39
CA PHE A 133 -1.87 16.69 -18.54
C PHE A 133 -0.86 17.78 -18.18
N LEU A 134 0.35 17.40 -17.74
CA LEU A 134 1.43 18.34 -17.39
C LEU A 134 1.88 19.19 -18.59
N THR A 135 1.80 18.66 -19.81
CA THR A 135 2.11 19.41 -21.03
C THR A 135 0.96 20.36 -21.42
N HIS A 136 -0.28 19.90 -21.24
CA HIS A 136 -1.48 20.66 -21.55
C HIS A 136 -1.60 21.95 -20.69
N VAL A 137 -1.37 21.87 -19.39
CA VAL A 137 -1.60 22.97 -18.44
C VAL A 137 -0.87 24.27 -18.85
N PRO A 138 0.45 24.28 -19.04
CA PRO A 138 1.16 25.50 -19.41
C PRO A 138 0.79 26.01 -20.82
N LEU A 139 0.51 25.14 -21.78
CA LEU A 139 0.07 25.54 -23.13
C LEU A 139 -1.27 26.23 -23.07
N TRP A 140 -2.22 25.68 -22.34
CA TRP A 140 -3.55 26.24 -22.16
C TRP A 140 -3.51 27.59 -21.45
N HIS A 141 -2.68 27.73 -20.39
CA HIS A 141 -2.48 29.00 -19.71
C HIS A 141 -1.87 30.06 -20.64
N SER A 142 -0.83 29.70 -21.40
CA SER A 142 -0.18 30.63 -22.34
C SER A 142 -1.14 31.11 -23.42
N PHE A 143 -1.99 30.23 -23.95
CA PHE A 143 -3.01 30.63 -24.96
C PHE A 143 -4.05 31.57 -24.34
N LEU A 144 -4.55 31.27 -23.16
CA LEU A 144 -5.53 32.09 -22.45
C LEU A 144 -4.97 33.48 -22.14
N ASP A 145 -3.70 33.57 -21.72
CA ASP A 145 -3.03 34.85 -21.44
C ASP A 145 -2.82 35.70 -22.71
N ALA A 146 -2.54 35.03 -23.83
CA ALA A 146 -2.32 35.72 -25.12
C ALA A 146 -3.61 36.19 -25.79
N THR A 147 -4.69 35.42 -25.66
CA THR A 147 -5.92 35.67 -26.46
C THR A 147 -7.11 36.13 -25.61
N GLY A 148 -7.07 35.95 -24.30
CA GLY A 148 -8.20 36.17 -23.40
C GLY A 148 -9.36 35.18 -23.58
N THR A 149 -9.19 34.15 -24.43
CA THR A 149 -10.21 33.15 -24.76
C THR A 149 -9.68 31.74 -24.61
N VAL A 150 -10.58 30.77 -24.58
CA VAL A 150 -10.21 29.34 -24.54
C VAL A 150 -9.77 28.89 -25.91
N PRO A 151 -8.74 28.05 -26.05
CA PRO A 151 -8.38 27.45 -27.34
C PRO A 151 -9.58 26.73 -27.95
N PRO A 152 -9.91 26.97 -29.26
CA PRO A 152 -10.92 26.16 -29.94
C PRO A 152 -10.47 24.68 -30.00
N ILE A 153 -11.32 23.77 -29.54
CA ILE A 153 -10.97 22.35 -29.49
C ILE A 153 -10.66 21.75 -30.86
N ASP A 154 -11.37 22.21 -31.89
CA ASP A 154 -11.21 21.76 -33.28
C ASP A 154 -9.88 22.20 -33.90
N GLU A 155 -9.34 23.33 -33.44
CA GLU A 155 -8.09 23.91 -33.99
C GLU A 155 -6.87 23.45 -33.17
N PHE A 156 -7.03 23.20 -31.86
CA PHE A 156 -5.96 22.89 -30.93
C PHE A 156 -6.32 21.68 -30.01
N PRO A 157 -6.60 20.51 -30.61
CA PRO A 157 -6.99 19.33 -29.82
C PRO A 157 -5.92 18.90 -28.81
N GLU A 158 -4.65 19.16 -29.10
CA GLU A 158 -3.53 18.89 -28.22
C GLU A 158 -3.49 19.76 -26.95
N MET A 159 -4.20 20.89 -26.96
CA MET A 159 -4.37 21.75 -25.77
C MET A 159 -5.44 21.26 -24.81
N TYR A 160 -6.10 20.16 -25.13
CA TYR A 160 -7.04 19.49 -24.25
C TYR A 160 -6.45 18.15 -23.81
N TYR A 161 -6.34 17.95 -22.49
CA TYR A 161 -5.90 16.65 -22.00
C TYR A 161 -6.95 15.59 -22.32
N ALA A 162 -6.47 14.43 -22.74
CA ALA A 162 -7.34 13.33 -23.07
C ALA A 162 -8.19 12.93 -21.85
N GLU A 163 -9.41 12.51 -22.10
CA GLU A 163 -10.33 11.94 -21.09
C GLU A 163 -9.66 10.79 -20.29
N ASP A 164 -8.64 10.17 -20.87
CA ASP A 164 -7.79 9.14 -20.27
C ASP A 164 -7.14 9.55 -18.94
N PHE A 165 -6.75 10.82 -18.76
CA PHE A 165 -6.17 11.27 -17.49
C PHE A 165 -7.19 11.17 -16.36
N GLU A 166 -8.39 11.67 -16.59
CA GLU A 166 -9.44 11.68 -15.58
C GLU A 166 -9.94 10.27 -15.27
N ASN A 167 -10.10 9.43 -16.30
CA ASN A 167 -10.48 8.02 -16.16
C ASN A 167 -9.40 7.24 -15.40
N SER A 168 -8.12 7.46 -15.71
CA SER A 168 -7.00 6.85 -15.02
C SER A 168 -6.97 7.20 -13.52
N VAL A 169 -7.21 8.46 -13.16
CA VAL A 169 -7.29 8.90 -11.76
C VAL A 169 -8.48 8.25 -11.06
N TYR A 170 -9.66 8.22 -11.72
CA TYR A 170 -10.86 7.63 -11.16
C TYR A 170 -10.70 6.13 -10.90
N GLU A 171 -10.29 5.37 -11.92
CA GLU A 171 -10.13 3.92 -11.84
C GLU A 171 -9.08 3.54 -10.79
N THR A 172 -7.95 4.27 -10.76
CA THR A 172 -6.91 4.02 -9.74
C THR A 172 -7.41 4.34 -8.34
N THR A 173 -8.17 5.42 -8.15
CA THR A 173 -8.76 5.77 -6.86
C THR A 173 -9.69 4.65 -6.35
N GLU A 174 -10.58 4.15 -7.21
CA GLU A 174 -11.52 3.09 -6.82
C GLU A 174 -10.80 1.74 -6.59
N ARG A 175 -9.79 1.43 -7.36
CA ARG A 175 -8.96 0.25 -7.15
C ARG A 175 -8.22 0.31 -5.82
N LEU A 176 -7.54 1.43 -5.52
CA LEU A 176 -6.81 1.62 -4.27
C LEU A 176 -7.72 1.52 -3.04
N LYS A 177 -8.96 2.04 -3.11
CA LYS A 177 -9.94 1.88 -2.03
C LYS A 177 -10.26 0.41 -1.74
N LYS A 178 -10.49 -0.38 -2.80
CA LYS A 178 -10.77 -1.83 -2.67
C LYS A 178 -9.57 -2.59 -2.11
N GLU A 179 -8.38 -2.28 -2.61
CA GLU A 179 -7.13 -2.89 -2.14
C GLU A 179 -6.88 -2.55 -0.66
N LEU A 180 -7.08 -1.30 -0.27
CA LEU A 180 -6.93 -0.87 1.12
C LEU A 180 -7.93 -1.57 2.05
N GLN A 181 -9.18 -1.69 1.64
CA GLN A 181 -10.19 -2.44 2.39
C GLN A 181 -9.76 -3.90 2.59
N SER A 182 -9.29 -4.57 1.53
CA SER A 182 -8.79 -5.95 1.62
C SER A 182 -7.57 -6.07 2.55
N LEU A 183 -6.68 -5.07 2.56
CA LEU A 183 -5.54 -5.04 3.46
C LEU A 183 -5.97 -4.89 4.93
N TYR A 184 -6.96 -4.04 5.23
CA TYR A 184 -7.52 -3.92 6.58
C TYR A 184 -8.17 -5.21 7.08
N GLU A 185 -8.92 -5.88 6.22
CA GLU A 185 -9.52 -7.18 6.56
C GLU A 185 -8.43 -8.22 6.90
N ARG A 186 -7.38 -8.29 6.10
CA ARG A 186 -6.23 -9.18 6.36
C ARG A 186 -5.48 -8.80 7.64
N PHE A 187 -5.29 -7.51 7.90
CA PHE A 187 -4.64 -7.02 9.11
C PHE A 187 -5.50 -7.32 10.35
N GLY A 188 -6.81 -7.12 10.28
CA GLY A 188 -7.75 -7.47 11.35
C GLY A 188 -7.74 -8.95 11.70
N LEU A 189 -7.66 -9.85 10.72
CA LEU A 189 -7.55 -11.29 10.94
C LEU A 189 -6.22 -11.68 11.61
N LEU A 190 -5.11 -11.02 11.26
CA LEU A 190 -3.81 -11.27 11.88
C LEU A 190 -3.78 -10.84 13.35
N THR A 191 -4.27 -9.66 13.67
CA THR A 191 -4.29 -9.13 15.04
C THR A 191 -5.24 -9.92 15.94
N HIS A 192 -6.36 -10.42 15.43
CA HIS A 192 -7.29 -11.25 16.17
C HIS A 192 -6.67 -12.62 16.55
N ASN A 193 -5.94 -13.24 15.64
CA ASN A 193 -5.26 -14.52 15.89
C ASN A 193 -4.13 -14.40 16.92
N GLN A 194 -3.42 -13.27 16.96
CA GLN A 194 -2.37 -13.03 17.96
C GLN A 194 -2.92 -12.80 19.37
N SER A 195 -4.13 -12.27 19.51
CA SER A 195 -4.76 -12.06 20.82
C SER A 195 -5.33 -13.34 21.45
N GLN A 196 -5.37 -14.44 20.71
CA GLN A 196 -5.86 -15.75 21.16
C GLN A 196 -4.75 -16.77 21.45
N SER A 197 -3.50 -16.46 21.15
CA SER A 197 -2.30 -17.28 21.40
C SER A 197 -1.55 -16.85 22.65
#